data_85dc08dc6d4aec084c5facdd9ac5ebe6
#
_entry.id   85dc08dc6d4aec084c5facdd9ac5ebe6
#
_cell.length_a   1.000
_cell.length_b   1.000
_cell.length_c   1.000
_cell.angle_alpha   90.00
_cell.angle_beta   90.00
_cell.angle_gamma   90.00
#
_symmetry.space_group_name_H-M   'P 1'
#
loop_
_entity.id
_entity.type
_entity.pdbx_description
1 polymer ?
#
loop_
_entity_poly.entity_id
_entity_poly.type
_entity_poly.pdbx_seq_one_letter_code
_entity_poly.pdbx_strand_id
1 'polypeptide(L)'
;SKYRGEFEERIKRVVKEVTDNENILLFIDELHTIIGAGGAEGALDASNILKPSLSRGEIQLIGATTLEEYRKYIEKDAALERRFQPVKVEEPTESEALDILKGLRPYYERHHGVEITDEALEAAVKMSVRYINDRFLPDKAIDLIDEASAGVQLAGYQVPDNMAKEEQTLFEVQKEKESAISAGDFEQAKDCLLYTSSEPTRRSYI
;
A
#
# COMPACT_ATOMS: atom_id res chain seq x y z
N SER A 1 -4.44 -18.21 23.89
CA SER A 1 -5.56 -17.98 22.99
C SER A 1 -5.41 -18.88 21.77
N LYS A 2 -6.51 -19.29 21.14
CA LYS A 2 -6.58 -20.21 20.01
C LYS A 2 -5.67 -19.78 18.83
N TYR A 3 -5.60 -18.50 18.57
CA TYR A 3 -4.77 -17.92 17.50
C TYR A 3 -3.25 -18.04 17.71
N ARG A 4 -2.77 -18.10 18.95
CA ARG A 4 -1.35 -18.23 19.25
C ARG A 4 -0.82 -19.63 18.86
N GLY A 5 -1.55 -20.70 19.20
CA GLY A 5 -1.16 -22.06 18.85
C GLY A 5 -1.15 -22.29 17.32
N GLU A 6 -2.13 -21.72 16.60
CA GLU A 6 -2.17 -21.82 15.14
C GLU A 6 -0.99 -21.15 14.46
N PHE A 7 -0.53 -20.00 14.94
CA PHE A 7 0.64 -19.29 14.40
C PHE A 7 1.94 -20.08 14.65
N GLU A 8 2.13 -20.56 15.89
CA GLU A 8 3.29 -21.38 16.24
C GLU A 8 3.36 -22.66 15.39
N GLU A 9 2.23 -23.31 15.17
CA GLU A 9 2.15 -24.50 14.31
C GLU A 9 2.45 -24.18 12.84
N ARG A 10 1.99 -23.02 12.34
CA ARG A 10 2.30 -22.60 10.97
C ARG A 10 3.79 -22.34 10.79
N ILE A 11 4.43 -21.65 11.73
CA ILE A 11 5.88 -21.39 11.66
C ILE A 11 6.65 -22.70 11.75
N LYS A 12 6.29 -23.61 12.66
CA LYS A 12 6.93 -24.93 12.76
C LYS A 12 6.84 -25.72 11.45
N ARG A 13 5.68 -25.65 10.76
CA ARG A 13 5.52 -26.30 9.45
C ARG A 13 6.44 -25.67 8.39
N VAL A 14 6.50 -24.34 8.32
CA VAL A 14 7.40 -23.63 7.37
C VAL A 14 8.85 -24.00 7.65
N VAL A 15 9.28 -23.93 8.92
CA VAL A 15 10.66 -24.26 9.30
C VAL A 15 10.98 -25.72 8.93
N LYS A 16 10.06 -26.64 9.18
CA LYS A 16 10.22 -28.05 8.81
C LYS A 16 10.34 -28.23 7.30
N GLU A 17 9.47 -27.60 6.52
CA GLU A 17 9.50 -27.66 5.06
C GLU A 17 10.83 -27.13 4.49
N VAL A 18 11.35 -26.02 5.05
CA VAL A 18 12.65 -25.44 4.67
C VAL A 18 13.79 -26.37 5.09
N THR A 19 13.73 -26.99 6.30
CA THR A 19 14.74 -27.92 6.78
C THR A 19 14.78 -29.21 5.95
N ASP A 20 13.63 -29.70 5.52
CA ASP A 20 13.52 -30.91 4.70
C ASP A 20 13.98 -30.70 3.24
N ASN A 21 14.19 -29.43 2.81
CA ASN A 21 14.56 -29.05 1.45
C ASN A 21 15.75 -28.09 1.43
N GLU A 22 16.95 -28.58 1.21
CA GLU A 22 18.19 -27.79 1.20
C GLU A 22 18.25 -26.66 0.13
N ASN A 23 17.38 -26.69 -0.87
CA ASN A 23 17.33 -25.71 -1.96
C ASN A 23 16.42 -24.52 -1.66
N ILE A 24 15.84 -24.44 -0.47
CA ILE A 24 14.94 -23.33 -0.07
C ILE A 24 15.75 -22.29 0.71
N LEU A 25 15.72 -21.05 0.21
CA LEU A 25 16.19 -19.86 0.91
C LEU A 25 14.98 -19.13 1.48
N LEU A 26 14.90 -19.03 2.81
CA LEU A 26 13.80 -18.32 3.47
C LEU A 26 14.11 -16.83 3.56
N PHE A 27 13.21 -15.99 3.03
CA PHE A 27 13.26 -14.55 3.23
C PHE A 27 12.19 -14.12 4.25
N ILE A 28 12.62 -13.36 5.26
CA ILE A 28 11.71 -12.79 6.28
C ILE A 28 11.90 -11.28 6.31
N ASP A 29 10.86 -10.58 5.91
CA ASP A 29 10.79 -9.13 6.09
C ASP A 29 10.45 -8.78 7.53
N GLU A 30 10.94 -7.63 8.01
CA GLU A 30 10.79 -7.18 9.40
C GLU A 30 11.11 -8.29 10.43
N LEU A 31 12.25 -8.96 10.24
CA LEU A 31 12.68 -10.10 11.08
C LEU A 31 12.56 -9.82 12.58
N HIS A 32 12.75 -8.58 13.00
CA HIS A 32 12.64 -8.16 14.40
C HIS A 32 11.24 -8.38 14.98
N THR A 33 10.18 -8.34 14.17
CA THR A 33 8.80 -8.58 14.62
C THR A 33 8.59 -10.03 15.07
N ILE A 34 9.33 -10.96 14.44
CA ILE A 34 9.27 -12.38 14.75
C ILE A 34 10.21 -12.75 15.90
N ILE A 35 11.39 -12.10 15.96
CA ILE A 35 12.44 -12.38 16.95
C ILE A 35 12.25 -11.56 18.23
N GLY A 36 11.81 -10.31 18.15
CA GLY A 36 11.76 -9.35 19.25
C GLY A 36 10.45 -9.34 20.05
N ALA A 37 9.46 -10.07 19.61
CA ALA A 37 8.12 -10.06 20.20
C ALA A 37 8.03 -10.64 21.64
N GLY A 38 9.09 -11.24 22.16
CA GLY A 38 9.11 -11.93 23.46
C GLY A 38 9.01 -11.02 24.71
N GLY A 39 8.97 -9.69 24.55
CA GLY A 39 8.97 -8.75 25.68
C GLY A 39 7.59 -8.21 26.10
N ALA A 40 6.55 -8.38 25.34
CA ALA A 40 5.19 -7.95 25.68
C ALA A 40 4.31 -9.17 26.02
N GLU A 41 3.56 -9.10 27.10
CA GLU A 41 2.58 -10.15 27.46
C GLU A 41 1.60 -10.39 26.29
N GLY A 42 1.77 -11.53 25.60
CA GLY A 42 0.94 -11.91 24.46
C GLY A 42 1.61 -11.85 23.09
N ALA A 43 2.84 -11.36 22.99
CA ALA A 43 3.59 -11.34 21.74
C ALA A 43 4.00 -12.77 21.30
N LEU A 44 3.94 -12.99 19.99
CA LEU A 44 4.24 -14.27 19.36
C LEU A 44 5.76 -14.45 19.28
N ASP A 45 6.34 -15.23 20.18
CA ASP A 45 7.78 -15.48 20.18
C ASP A 45 8.13 -16.68 19.29
N ALA A 46 8.34 -16.38 18.02
CA ALA A 46 8.86 -17.37 17.07
C ALA A 46 10.38 -17.59 17.20
N SER A 47 11.07 -16.79 18.01
CA SER A 47 12.52 -16.94 18.25
C SER A 47 12.86 -18.34 18.75
N ASN A 48 12.06 -18.86 19.66
CA ASN A 48 12.26 -20.20 20.24
C ASN A 48 12.09 -21.34 19.22
N ILE A 49 11.41 -21.08 18.10
CA ILE A 49 11.23 -22.04 17.01
C ILE A 49 12.37 -21.90 15.99
N LEU A 50 12.76 -20.67 15.64
CA LEU A 50 13.78 -20.40 14.63
C LEU A 50 15.21 -20.58 15.15
N LYS A 51 15.50 -20.15 16.38
CA LYS A 51 16.86 -20.23 16.98
C LYS A 51 17.49 -21.62 16.93
N PRO A 52 16.80 -22.72 17.27
CA PRO A 52 17.41 -24.05 17.20
C PRO A 52 17.84 -24.43 15.79
N SER A 53 16.98 -24.21 14.79
CA SER A 53 17.30 -24.55 13.39
C SER A 53 18.38 -23.66 12.79
N LEU A 54 18.37 -22.36 13.11
CA LEU A 54 19.45 -21.42 12.78
C LEU A 54 20.77 -21.82 13.44
N SER A 55 20.73 -22.21 14.72
CA SER A 55 21.92 -22.60 15.49
C SER A 55 22.57 -23.86 14.97
N ARG A 56 21.80 -24.78 14.41
CA ARG A 56 22.30 -26.02 13.80
C ARG A 56 22.69 -25.83 12.32
N GLY A 57 22.40 -24.67 11.72
CA GLY A 57 22.66 -24.40 10.30
C GLY A 57 21.74 -25.22 9.37
N GLU A 58 20.58 -25.62 9.85
CA GLU A 58 19.62 -26.43 9.11
C GLU A 58 18.80 -25.62 8.10
N ILE A 59 18.74 -24.30 8.26
CA ILE A 59 18.01 -23.40 7.38
C ILE A 59 18.91 -22.25 6.91
N GLN A 60 18.70 -21.84 5.66
CA GLN A 60 19.27 -20.61 5.11
C GLN A 60 18.22 -19.52 5.15
N LEU A 61 18.55 -18.38 5.78
CA LEU A 61 17.63 -17.29 6.03
C LEU A 61 18.24 -15.96 5.61
N ILE A 62 17.46 -15.15 4.90
CA ILE A 62 17.73 -13.73 4.69
C ILE A 62 16.66 -12.96 5.50
N GLY A 63 17.10 -12.12 6.44
CA GLY A 63 16.21 -11.27 7.22
C GLY A 63 16.40 -9.80 6.88
N ALA A 64 15.33 -9.09 6.57
CA ALA A 64 15.36 -7.64 6.45
C ALA A 64 14.91 -6.99 7.77
N THR A 65 15.59 -5.91 8.17
CA THR A 65 15.24 -5.14 9.38
C THR A 65 15.90 -3.76 9.34
N THR A 66 15.51 -2.87 10.23
CA THR A 66 16.19 -1.59 10.40
C THR A 66 17.46 -1.73 11.25
N LEU A 67 18.40 -0.77 11.12
CA LEU A 67 19.62 -0.77 11.92
C LEU A 67 19.34 -0.66 13.43
N GLU A 68 18.30 0.08 13.82
CA GLU A 68 17.91 0.23 15.23
C GLU A 68 17.39 -1.08 15.80
N GLU A 69 16.48 -1.74 15.07
CA GLU A 69 15.88 -3.00 15.48
C GLU A 69 16.92 -4.15 15.45
N TYR A 70 17.86 -4.14 14.49
CA TYR A 70 19.00 -5.07 14.48
C TYR A 70 19.82 -4.98 15.77
N ARG A 71 20.22 -3.76 16.17
CA ARG A 71 20.98 -3.53 17.40
C ARG A 71 20.20 -3.91 18.65
N LYS A 72 18.91 -3.71 18.64
CA LYS A 72 18.03 -3.96 19.79
C LYS A 72 17.75 -5.44 20.01
N TYR A 73 17.52 -6.21 18.95
CA TYR A 73 17.00 -7.57 19.05
C TYR A 73 17.96 -8.66 18.56
N ILE A 74 18.85 -8.37 17.61
CA ILE A 74 19.73 -9.38 17.02
C ILE A 74 21.14 -9.29 17.60
N GLU A 75 21.74 -8.11 17.62
CA GLU A 75 23.11 -7.89 18.14
C GLU A 75 23.23 -8.20 19.65
N LYS A 76 22.18 -8.00 20.42
CA LYS A 76 22.16 -8.36 21.85
C LYS A 76 21.98 -9.84 22.14
N ASP A 77 21.57 -10.61 21.16
CA ASP A 77 21.38 -12.06 21.30
C ASP A 77 22.58 -12.81 20.70
N ALA A 78 23.49 -13.23 21.55
CA ALA A 78 24.74 -13.89 21.14
C ALA A 78 24.53 -15.16 20.27
N ALA A 79 23.35 -15.80 20.36
CA ALA A 79 23.02 -16.95 19.53
C ALA A 79 22.64 -16.53 18.10
N LEU A 80 21.97 -15.39 17.94
CA LEU A 80 21.60 -14.86 16.64
C LEU A 80 22.75 -14.10 15.99
N GLU A 81 23.46 -13.26 16.74
CA GLU A 81 24.60 -12.47 16.27
C GLU A 81 25.64 -13.33 15.54
N ARG A 82 25.95 -14.51 16.08
CA ARG A 82 26.92 -15.44 15.49
C ARG A 82 26.43 -16.15 14.23
N ARG A 83 25.15 -16.04 13.90
CA ARG A 83 24.50 -16.76 12.79
C ARG A 83 24.09 -15.85 11.63
N PHE A 84 23.97 -14.57 11.89
CA PHE A 84 23.66 -13.59 10.86
C PHE A 84 24.91 -12.78 10.48
N GLN A 85 25.16 -12.72 9.18
CA GLN A 85 26.12 -11.78 8.61
C GLN A 85 25.35 -10.49 8.24
N PRO A 86 25.61 -9.36 8.90
CA PRO A 86 24.91 -8.11 8.54
C PRO A 86 25.38 -7.61 7.18
N VAL A 87 24.42 -7.27 6.33
CA VAL A 87 24.62 -6.60 5.05
C VAL A 87 23.91 -5.26 5.11
N LYS A 88 24.70 -4.18 5.21
CA LYS A 88 24.13 -2.84 5.23
C LYS A 88 23.73 -2.41 3.83
N VAL A 89 22.46 -2.04 3.66
CA VAL A 89 21.95 -1.43 2.44
C VAL A 89 21.98 0.08 2.65
N GLU A 90 22.76 0.77 1.84
CA GLU A 90 22.86 2.24 1.89
C GLU A 90 21.72 2.89 1.10
N GLU A 91 21.42 4.13 1.44
CA GLU A 91 20.50 4.96 0.65
C GLU A 91 21.06 5.15 -0.77
N PRO A 92 20.27 4.93 -1.83
CA PRO A 92 20.73 5.12 -3.19
C PRO A 92 21.04 6.60 -3.47
N THR A 93 21.99 6.83 -4.37
CA THR A 93 22.27 8.18 -4.91
C THR A 93 21.05 8.69 -5.71
N GLU A 94 21.01 9.99 -5.98
CA GLU A 94 19.94 10.59 -6.81
C GLU A 94 19.85 9.93 -8.20
N SER A 95 21.00 9.57 -8.79
CA SER A 95 21.04 8.88 -10.09
C SER A 95 20.46 7.49 -10.02
N GLU A 96 20.84 6.71 -9.01
CA GLU A 96 20.31 5.35 -8.80
C GLU A 96 18.82 5.37 -8.46
N ALA A 97 18.39 6.35 -7.66
CA ALA A 97 16.97 6.56 -7.36
C ALA A 97 16.18 6.87 -8.64
N LEU A 98 16.71 7.70 -9.53
CA LEU A 98 16.08 7.99 -10.82
C LEU A 98 15.93 6.73 -11.68
N ASP A 99 16.94 5.87 -11.72
CA ASP A 99 16.87 4.60 -12.45
C ASP A 99 15.82 3.65 -11.84
N ILE A 100 15.72 3.61 -10.52
CA ILE A 100 14.66 2.86 -9.81
C ILE A 100 13.27 3.40 -10.21
N LEU A 101 13.09 4.72 -10.19
CA LEU A 101 11.82 5.35 -10.55
C LEU A 101 11.43 5.07 -12.01
N LYS A 102 12.40 5.11 -12.95
CA LYS A 102 12.17 4.71 -14.35
C LYS A 102 11.69 3.27 -14.47
N GLY A 103 12.24 2.38 -13.66
CA GLY A 103 11.78 0.98 -13.60
C GLY A 103 10.36 0.81 -13.05
N LEU A 104 9.95 1.67 -12.10
CA LEU A 104 8.64 1.64 -11.48
C LEU A 104 7.57 2.39 -12.29
N ARG A 105 7.96 3.36 -13.12
CA ARG A 105 7.06 4.20 -13.93
C ARG A 105 5.89 3.44 -14.59
N PRO A 106 6.10 2.32 -15.31
CA PRO A 106 5.00 1.64 -16.00
C PRO A 106 3.92 1.10 -15.06
N TYR A 107 4.26 0.84 -13.78
CA TYR A 107 3.31 0.38 -12.78
C TYR A 107 2.43 1.53 -12.28
N TYR A 108 3.03 2.70 -12.02
CA TYR A 108 2.32 3.90 -11.58
C TYR A 108 1.46 4.50 -12.68
N GLU A 109 1.97 4.57 -13.92
CA GLU A 109 1.20 5.00 -15.10
C GLU A 109 -0.06 4.16 -15.30
N ARG A 110 0.08 2.82 -15.17
CA ARG A 110 -1.06 1.90 -15.29
C ARG A 110 -2.04 2.05 -14.14
N HIS A 111 -1.55 2.28 -12.92
CA HIS A 111 -2.39 2.40 -11.73
C HIS A 111 -3.22 3.66 -11.76
N HIS A 112 -2.60 4.80 -12.07
CA HIS A 112 -3.26 6.11 -12.07
C HIS A 112 -3.86 6.50 -13.42
N GLY A 113 -3.56 5.78 -14.50
CA GLY A 113 -4.03 6.12 -15.85
C GLY A 113 -3.47 7.45 -16.38
N VAL A 114 -2.25 7.80 -15.99
CA VAL A 114 -1.55 9.04 -16.37
C VAL A 114 -0.22 8.70 -17.03
N GLU A 115 0.33 9.64 -17.81
CA GLU A 115 1.68 9.56 -18.37
C GLU A 115 2.65 10.28 -17.43
N ILE A 116 3.79 9.65 -17.12
CA ILE A 116 4.84 10.21 -16.25
C ILE A 116 6.09 10.47 -17.10
N THR A 117 6.44 11.74 -17.30
CA THR A 117 7.60 12.12 -18.11
C THR A 117 8.92 11.94 -17.35
N ASP A 118 10.04 11.90 -18.08
CA ASP A 118 11.37 11.82 -17.47
C ASP A 118 11.67 13.05 -16.61
N GLU A 119 11.22 14.24 -17.05
CA GLU A 119 11.36 15.47 -16.27
C GLU A 119 10.59 15.43 -14.95
N ALA A 120 9.42 14.77 -14.92
CA ALA A 120 8.66 14.58 -13.68
C ALA A 120 9.40 13.67 -12.70
N LEU A 121 10.03 12.59 -13.18
CA LEU A 121 10.85 11.71 -12.36
C LEU A 121 12.07 12.44 -11.78
N GLU A 122 12.78 13.21 -12.62
CA GLU A 122 13.92 14.03 -12.17
C GLU A 122 13.49 15.08 -11.14
N ALA A 123 12.36 15.75 -11.38
CA ALA A 123 11.81 16.74 -10.46
C ALA A 123 11.44 16.07 -9.11
N ALA A 124 10.82 14.88 -9.12
CA ALA A 124 10.46 14.17 -7.92
C ALA A 124 11.70 13.81 -7.07
N VAL A 125 12.77 13.31 -7.68
CA VAL A 125 14.03 13.03 -6.98
C VAL A 125 14.61 14.31 -6.38
N LYS A 126 14.80 15.37 -7.18
CA LYS A 126 15.38 16.64 -6.72
C LYS A 126 14.56 17.31 -5.62
N MET A 127 13.23 17.35 -5.77
CA MET A 127 12.34 17.93 -4.77
C MET A 127 12.31 17.12 -3.48
N SER A 128 12.27 15.80 -3.57
CA SER A 128 12.29 14.94 -2.37
C SER A 128 13.56 15.14 -1.56
N VAL A 129 14.72 15.21 -2.20
CA VAL A 129 16.00 15.45 -1.53
C VAL A 129 16.03 16.84 -0.87
N ARG A 130 15.45 17.85 -1.53
CA ARG A 130 15.49 19.24 -1.05
C ARG A 130 14.50 19.52 0.09
N TYR A 131 13.31 18.91 0.06
CA TYR A 131 12.20 19.29 0.93
C TYR A 131 11.77 18.23 1.92
N ILE A 132 12.11 16.94 1.67
CA ILE A 132 11.73 15.82 2.55
C ILE A 132 12.99 15.29 3.23
N ASN A 133 13.17 15.67 4.50
CA ASN A 133 14.38 15.35 5.27
C ASN A 133 14.21 14.18 6.24
N ASP A 134 12.98 13.73 6.48
CA ASP A 134 12.61 12.69 7.45
C ASP A 134 12.46 11.31 6.80
N ARG A 135 12.70 11.20 5.49
CA ARG A 135 12.62 9.96 4.71
C ARG A 135 13.82 9.80 3.80
N PHE A 136 14.04 8.58 3.34
CA PHE A 136 15.16 8.19 2.49
C PHE A 136 14.72 7.98 1.05
N LEU A 137 15.69 8.09 0.12
CA LEU A 137 15.50 7.63 -1.24
C LEU A 137 15.49 6.08 -1.27
N PRO A 138 14.76 5.42 -2.18
CA PRO A 138 13.91 6.04 -3.21
C PRO A 138 12.50 6.41 -2.73
N ASP A 139 12.08 5.99 -1.53
CA ASP A 139 10.69 6.04 -1.04
C ASP A 139 10.11 7.46 -1.08
N LYS A 140 10.85 8.47 -0.60
CA LYS A 140 10.39 9.86 -0.62
C LYS A 140 10.12 10.42 -2.02
N ALA A 141 10.83 9.93 -3.04
CA ALA A 141 10.59 10.32 -4.42
C ALA A 141 9.44 9.54 -5.05
N ILE A 142 9.26 8.28 -4.66
CA ILE A 142 8.12 7.44 -5.04
C ILE A 142 6.82 8.06 -4.50
N ASP A 143 6.79 8.45 -3.23
CA ASP A 143 5.63 9.11 -2.62
C ASP A 143 5.21 10.37 -3.39
N LEU A 144 6.18 11.20 -3.83
CA LEU A 144 5.87 12.40 -4.63
C LEU A 144 5.25 12.07 -5.98
N ILE A 145 5.73 11.00 -6.65
CA ILE A 145 5.17 10.57 -7.93
C ILE A 145 3.76 10.03 -7.74
N ASP A 146 3.55 9.24 -6.71
CA ASP A 146 2.23 8.65 -6.41
C ASP A 146 1.20 9.75 -6.11
N GLU A 147 1.54 10.70 -5.24
CA GLU A 147 0.66 11.82 -4.87
C GLU A 147 0.40 12.76 -6.07
N ALA A 148 1.43 13.10 -6.84
CA ALA A 148 1.27 13.94 -8.03
C ALA A 148 0.41 13.26 -9.10
N SER A 149 0.60 11.96 -9.34
CA SER A 149 -0.18 11.18 -10.28
C SER A 149 -1.65 11.07 -9.86
N ALA A 150 -1.91 10.85 -8.58
CA ALA A 150 -3.26 10.87 -8.03
C ALA A 150 -3.92 12.26 -8.18
N GLY A 151 -3.16 13.34 -7.95
CA GLY A 151 -3.62 14.71 -8.16
C GLY A 151 -4.00 15.00 -9.61
N VAL A 152 -3.19 14.55 -10.57
CA VAL A 152 -3.49 14.69 -12.01
C VAL A 152 -4.71 13.88 -12.40
N GLN A 153 -4.81 12.65 -11.93
CA GLN A 153 -5.98 11.80 -12.15
C GLN A 153 -7.27 12.46 -11.65
N LEU A 154 -7.26 13.01 -10.44
CA LEU A 154 -8.41 13.72 -9.87
C LEU A 154 -8.74 15.01 -10.64
N ALA A 155 -7.74 15.77 -11.06
CA ALA A 155 -7.93 16.97 -11.87
C ALA A 155 -8.48 16.66 -13.28
N GLY A 156 -8.11 15.49 -13.85
CA GLY A 156 -8.65 14.98 -15.10
C GLY A 156 -10.09 14.46 -14.98
N TYR A 157 -10.56 14.21 -13.78
CA TYR A 157 -11.96 13.87 -13.49
C TYR A 157 -12.82 15.15 -13.49
N GLN A 158 -12.87 15.83 -14.63
CA GLN A 158 -13.90 16.83 -14.85
C GLN A 158 -15.21 16.08 -14.96
N VAL A 159 -16.15 16.38 -14.05
CA VAL A 159 -17.56 15.97 -14.21
C VAL A 159 -17.96 16.42 -15.62
N PRO A 160 -18.34 15.51 -16.54
CA PRO A 160 -18.70 15.91 -17.89
C PRO A 160 -19.74 17.04 -17.79
N ASP A 161 -19.57 18.11 -18.58
CA ASP A 161 -20.52 19.24 -18.61
C ASP A 161 -21.99 18.83 -18.75
N ASN A 162 -22.21 17.65 -19.33
CA ASN A 162 -23.51 17.01 -19.43
C ASN A 162 -24.10 16.60 -18.07
N MET A 163 -23.27 16.08 -17.14
CA MET A 163 -23.77 15.66 -15.81
C MET A 163 -24.18 16.87 -14.96
N ALA A 164 -23.44 17.96 -15.02
CA ALA A 164 -23.81 19.18 -14.30
C ALA A 164 -25.14 19.77 -14.83
N LYS A 165 -25.35 19.71 -16.16
CA LYS A 165 -26.63 20.13 -16.79
C LYS A 165 -27.77 19.18 -16.45
N GLU A 166 -27.50 17.86 -16.47
CA GLU A 166 -28.53 16.86 -16.11
C GLU A 166 -28.90 16.93 -14.64
N GLU A 167 -27.94 17.17 -13.72
CA GLU A 167 -28.26 17.42 -12.30
C GLU A 167 -29.10 18.69 -12.09
N GLN A 168 -28.79 19.76 -12.84
CA GLN A 168 -29.54 20.99 -12.76
C GLN A 168 -30.99 20.82 -13.31
N THR A 169 -31.12 20.09 -14.42
CA THR A 169 -32.43 19.75 -15.00
C THR A 169 -33.23 18.87 -14.04
N LEU A 170 -32.59 17.89 -13.42
CA LEU A 170 -33.23 17.01 -12.43
C LEU A 170 -33.75 17.80 -11.20
N PHE A 171 -32.94 18.75 -10.73
CA PHE A 171 -33.32 19.62 -9.61
C PHE A 171 -34.50 20.51 -9.97
N GLU A 172 -34.51 21.08 -11.19
CA GLU A 172 -35.62 21.90 -11.68
C GLU A 172 -36.92 21.08 -11.79
N VAL A 173 -36.86 19.88 -12.39
CA VAL A 173 -38.03 18.98 -12.51
C VAL A 173 -38.53 18.51 -11.14
N GLN A 174 -37.63 18.25 -10.18
CA GLN A 174 -38.04 17.92 -8.81
C GLN A 174 -38.79 19.09 -8.13
N LYS A 175 -38.29 20.30 -8.32
CA LYS A 175 -38.93 21.50 -7.78
C LYS A 175 -40.31 21.78 -8.42
N GLU A 176 -40.43 21.58 -9.73
CA GLU A 176 -41.71 21.67 -10.43
C GLU A 176 -42.72 20.63 -9.93
N LYS A 177 -42.26 19.39 -9.73
CA LYS A 177 -43.08 18.33 -9.13
C LYS A 177 -43.61 18.69 -7.76
N GLU A 178 -42.77 19.22 -6.86
CA GLU A 178 -43.16 19.64 -5.52
C GLU A 178 -44.16 20.80 -5.57
N SER A 179 -43.97 21.74 -6.50
CA SER A 179 -44.91 22.85 -6.71
C SER A 179 -46.27 22.39 -7.25
N ALA A 180 -46.25 21.45 -8.21
CA ALA A 180 -47.49 20.87 -8.77
C ALA A 180 -48.26 20.08 -7.71
N ILE A 181 -47.58 19.31 -6.86
CA ILE A 181 -48.22 18.60 -5.73
C ILE A 181 -48.86 19.60 -4.76
N SER A 182 -48.13 20.68 -4.43
CA SER A 182 -48.64 21.72 -3.51
C SER A 182 -49.83 22.50 -4.06
N ALA A 183 -49.89 22.64 -5.39
CA ALA A 183 -51.03 23.28 -6.10
C ALA A 183 -52.21 22.33 -6.37
N GLY A 184 -52.07 21.03 -6.09
CA GLY A 184 -53.09 20.02 -6.33
C GLY A 184 -53.17 19.55 -7.79
N ASP A 185 -52.21 19.90 -8.63
CA ASP A 185 -52.14 19.48 -10.04
C ASP A 185 -51.40 18.16 -10.16
N PHE A 186 -52.12 17.07 -10.00
CA PHE A 186 -51.56 15.71 -10.02
C PHE A 186 -51.23 15.21 -11.44
N GLU A 187 -51.77 15.82 -12.51
CA GLU A 187 -51.37 15.47 -13.88
C GLU A 187 -49.99 15.99 -14.19
N GLN A 188 -49.67 17.24 -13.88
CA GLN A 188 -48.34 17.81 -14.06
C GLN A 188 -47.31 17.11 -13.16
N ALA A 189 -47.64 16.76 -11.94
CA ALA A 189 -46.77 16.01 -11.05
C ALA A 189 -46.47 14.61 -11.59
N LYS A 190 -47.39 13.97 -12.30
CA LYS A 190 -47.19 12.66 -12.94
C LYS A 190 -46.22 12.73 -14.13
N ASP A 191 -46.32 13.79 -14.95
CA ASP A 191 -45.43 14.00 -16.09
C ASP A 191 -43.97 14.21 -15.63
N CYS A 192 -43.76 14.95 -14.54
CA CYS A 192 -42.45 15.10 -13.90
C CYS A 192 -41.91 13.76 -13.37
N LEU A 193 -42.77 12.85 -12.86
CA LEU A 193 -42.36 11.51 -12.42
C LEU A 193 -41.95 10.62 -13.59
N LEU A 194 -42.58 10.69 -14.73
CA LEU A 194 -42.22 9.94 -15.93
C LEU A 194 -40.84 10.36 -16.46
N TYR A 195 -40.54 11.67 -16.43
CA TYR A 195 -39.23 12.18 -16.81
C TYR A 195 -38.13 11.66 -15.92
N THR A 196 -38.31 11.66 -14.59
CA THR A 196 -37.30 11.16 -13.61
C THR A 196 -37.13 9.65 -13.62
N SER A 197 -38.14 8.88 -14.11
CA SER A 197 -38.07 7.40 -14.17
C SER A 197 -37.51 6.87 -15.49
N SER A 198 -37.46 7.68 -16.54
CA SER A 198 -36.96 7.30 -17.87
C SER A 198 -35.46 7.46 -18.04
N GLU A 199 -34.75 8.09 -17.09
CA GLU A 199 -33.29 8.15 -17.11
C GLU A 199 -32.65 6.79 -16.75
N PRO A 200 -31.61 6.38 -17.46
CA PRO A 200 -30.84 5.16 -17.14
C PRO A 200 -30.21 5.29 -15.77
N THR A 201 -30.74 4.55 -14.86
CA THR A 201 -30.38 4.49 -13.45
C THR A 201 -28.87 4.41 -13.23
N ARG A 202 -28.35 5.17 -12.26
CA ARG A 202 -27.08 5.13 -11.53
C ARG A 202 -26.55 3.73 -11.15
N ARG A 203 -26.66 2.69 -12.00
CA ARG A 203 -26.30 1.29 -11.63
C ARG A 203 -25.06 0.74 -12.32
N SER A 204 -24.17 1.54 -12.84
CA SER A 204 -22.96 1.01 -13.49
C SER A 204 -21.63 1.70 -13.16
N TYR A 205 -21.55 2.44 -12.05
CA TYR A 205 -20.25 2.96 -11.60
C TYR A 205 -20.15 2.86 -10.07
N ILE A 206 -19.99 1.65 -9.56
CA ILE A 206 -19.30 1.31 -8.31
C ILE A 206 -18.39 0.11 -8.62
#